data_33a9ba6119243ab857911a3405f6c9f4
#
_entry.id   33a9ba6119243ab857911a3405f6c9f4
#
_cell.length_a   1.000
_cell.length_b   1.000
_cell.length_c   1.000
_cell.angle_alpha   90.00
_cell.angle_beta   90.00
_cell.angle_gamma   90.00
#
_symmetry.space_group_name_H-M   'P 1'
#
loop_
_entity.id
_entity.type
_entity.pdbx_description
1 polymer ?
#
loop_
_entity_poly.entity_id
_entity_poly.type
_entity_poly.pdbx_seq_one_letter_code
_entity_poly.pdbx_strand_id
1 'polypeptide(L)'
;MVTVQRPPFLPVKPMRSPMKASLVLAVGLFLVIAVLNQSLKTEAAPQGIFSFQLAATAEQSGAILQSWGQENLAFAKLSLWLGLLFTVAWLASLLQLTRHFTRDRPGIRERKVARWVRVLFVIAGLCDVAENSVLLNNLATPTDAMSSSAAILAL
;
A
#
# COMPACT_ATOMS: atom_id res chain seq x y z
N MET A 1 -7.89 52.45 1.76
CA MET A 1 -7.27 51.39 0.97
C MET A 1 -6.55 50.48 1.98
N VAL A 2 -7.15 49.36 2.39
CA VAL A 2 -6.58 48.44 3.39
C VAL A 2 -5.66 47.49 2.63
N THR A 3 -4.35 47.70 2.74
CA THR A 3 -3.35 46.76 2.20
C THR A 3 -3.39 45.46 3.00
N VAL A 4 -4.00 44.45 2.43
CA VAL A 4 -3.93 43.07 2.99
C VAL A 4 -2.50 42.58 2.80
N GLN A 5 -1.67 42.73 3.81
CA GLN A 5 -0.35 42.08 3.85
C GLN A 5 -0.58 40.53 3.91
N ARG A 6 -0.21 39.88 2.82
CA ARG A 6 -0.13 38.39 2.84
C ARG A 6 0.92 37.98 3.88
N PRO A 7 0.60 37.10 4.81
CA PRO A 7 1.61 36.64 5.75
C PRO A 7 2.79 36.03 4.99
N PRO A 8 4.04 36.31 5.40
CA PRO A 8 5.21 35.72 4.76
C PRO A 8 5.07 34.19 4.82
N PHE A 9 5.45 33.52 3.71
CA PHE A 9 5.48 32.06 3.66
C PHE A 9 6.30 31.55 4.85
N LEU A 10 5.62 30.90 5.80
CA LEU A 10 6.30 30.28 6.94
C LEU A 10 7.29 29.26 6.40
N PRO A 11 8.57 29.29 6.80
CA PRO A 11 9.54 28.32 6.34
C PRO A 11 9.07 26.91 6.68
N VAL A 12 9.09 26.02 5.70
CA VAL A 12 8.71 24.60 5.91
C VAL A 12 9.72 24.00 6.89
N LYS A 13 9.25 23.62 8.06
CA LYS A 13 10.12 22.98 9.09
C LYS A 13 10.72 21.69 8.54
N PRO A 14 12.00 21.42 8.82
CA PRO A 14 12.65 20.22 8.33
C PRO A 14 11.94 18.95 8.83
N MET A 15 11.92 17.92 7.99
CA MET A 15 11.34 16.63 8.31
C MET A 15 12.10 15.99 9.50
N ARG A 16 11.35 15.47 10.46
CA ARG A 16 11.92 14.77 11.63
C ARG A 16 12.58 13.46 11.22
N SER A 17 13.60 13.03 11.93
CA SER A 17 14.33 11.78 11.69
C SER A 17 13.41 10.54 11.53
N PRO A 18 12.41 10.27 12.42
CA PRO A 18 11.55 9.09 12.28
C PRO A 18 10.68 9.14 11.00
N MET A 19 10.29 10.34 10.54
CA MET A 19 9.52 10.48 9.31
C MET A 19 10.37 10.17 8.07
N LYS A 20 11.63 10.58 8.06
CA LYS A 20 12.58 10.23 7.00
C LYS A 20 12.84 8.72 6.98
N ALA A 21 13.03 8.12 8.16
CA ALA A 21 13.28 6.69 8.29
C ALA A 21 12.10 5.84 7.77
N SER A 22 10.86 6.18 8.16
CA SER A 22 9.68 5.45 7.67
C SER A 22 9.49 5.60 6.16
N LEU A 23 9.76 6.77 5.60
CA LEU A 23 9.65 7.01 4.16
C LEU A 23 10.72 6.23 3.39
N VAL A 24 11.98 6.26 3.85
CA VAL A 24 13.08 5.50 3.24
C VAL A 24 12.79 4.00 3.30
N LEU A 25 12.27 3.51 4.44
CA LEU A 25 11.89 2.11 4.58
C LEU A 25 10.76 1.75 3.59
N ALA A 26 9.71 2.57 3.48
CA ALA A 26 8.61 2.32 2.55
C ALA A 26 9.10 2.32 1.09
N VAL A 27 9.92 3.28 0.69
CA VAL A 27 10.49 3.32 -0.66
C VAL A 27 11.38 2.11 -0.92
N GLY A 28 12.22 1.72 0.03
CA GLY A 28 13.08 0.54 -0.08
C GLY A 28 12.27 -0.75 -0.25
N LEU A 29 11.24 -0.95 0.57
CA LEU A 29 10.34 -2.11 0.46
C LEU A 29 9.61 -2.13 -0.88
N PHE A 30 9.11 -0.98 -1.34
CA PHE A 30 8.46 -0.87 -2.66
C PHE A 30 9.40 -1.32 -3.78
N LEU A 31 10.65 -0.86 -3.77
CA LEU A 31 11.64 -1.25 -4.79
C LEU A 31 11.94 -2.75 -4.76
N VAL A 32 12.09 -3.33 -3.57
CA VAL A 32 12.29 -4.79 -3.42
C VAL A 32 11.09 -5.55 -3.98
N ILE A 33 9.86 -5.17 -3.62
CA ILE A 33 8.63 -5.79 -4.14
C ILE A 33 8.57 -5.64 -5.67
N ALA A 34 8.90 -4.47 -6.21
CA ALA A 34 8.91 -4.24 -7.66
C ALA A 34 9.91 -5.14 -8.40
N VAL A 35 11.08 -5.39 -7.82
CA VAL A 35 12.08 -6.33 -8.37
C VAL A 35 11.56 -7.76 -8.30
N LEU A 36 11.03 -8.21 -7.17
CA LEU A 36 10.45 -9.55 -7.02
C LEU A 36 9.30 -9.78 -8.01
N ASN A 37 8.49 -8.74 -8.26
CA ASN A 37 7.38 -8.83 -9.21
C ASN A 37 7.82 -9.11 -10.67
N GLN A 38 9.06 -8.80 -11.05
CA GLN A 38 9.55 -9.13 -12.39
C GLN A 38 9.64 -10.64 -12.61
N SER A 39 10.03 -11.40 -11.58
CA SER A 39 10.11 -12.86 -11.63
C SER A 39 8.72 -13.54 -11.67
N LEU A 40 7.67 -12.80 -11.28
CA LEU A 40 6.29 -13.30 -11.26
C LEU A 40 5.53 -13.03 -12.56
N LYS A 41 6.15 -12.35 -13.53
CA LYS A 41 5.52 -12.08 -14.83
C LYS A 41 5.57 -13.31 -15.71
N THR A 42 4.39 -13.80 -16.12
CA THR A 42 4.19 -14.91 -17.04
C THR A 42 3.08 -14.57 -18.04
N GLU A 43 2.84 -15.42 -19.02
CA GLU A 43 1.71 -15.24 -19.94
C GLU A 43 0.36 -15.22 -19.20
N ALA A 44 0.18 -16.08 -18.20
CA ALA A 44 -1.01 -16.11 -17.36
C ALA A 44 -1.07 -14.94 -16.36
N ALA A 45 0.07 -14.34 -15.99
CA ALA A 45 0.20 -13.24 -15.05
C ALA A 45 1.08 -12.11 -15.62
N PRO A 46 0.64 -11.36 -16.64
CA PRO A 46 1.47 -10.35 -17.31
C PRO A 46 1.88 -9.19 -16.39
N GLN A 47 1.13 -8.94 -15.34
CA GLN A 47 1.43 -7.94 -14.31
C GLN A 47 2.04 -8.55 -13.02
N GLY A 48 2.39 -9.86 -13.05
CA GLY A 48 2.92 -10.58 -11.89
C GLY A 48 1.91 -10.69 -10.76
N ILE A 49 2.28 -10.27 -9.55
CA ILE A 49 1.42 -10.37 -8.37
C ILE A 49 0.09 -9.60 -8.54
N PHE A 50 0.07 -8.49 -9.27
CA PHE A 50 -1.16 -7.74 -9.53
C PHE A 50 -2.17 -8.54 -10.36
N SER A 51 -1.71 -9.39 -11.29
CA SER A 51 -2.62 -10.30 -12.02
C SER A 51 -3.30 -11.27 -11.06
N PHE A 52 -2.60 -11.74 -10.04
CA PHE A 52 -3.14 -12.63 -9.02
C PHE A 52 -4.12 -11.91 -8.07
N GLN A 53 -3.83 -10.65 -7.72
CA GLN A 53 -4.73 -9.80 -6.91
C GLN A 53 -6.06 -9.54 -7.63
N LEU A 54 -6.03 -9.38 -8.95
CA LEU A 54 -7.22 -9.10 -9.76
C LEU A 54 -7.93 -10.36 -10.28
N ALA A 55 -7.39 -11.54 -10.01
CA ALA A 55 -8.02 -12.81 -10.38
C ALA A 55 -9.30 -13.03 -9.56
N ALA A 56 -10.46 -12.95 -10.22
CA ALA A 56 -11.77 -12.99 -9.56
C ALA A 56 -12.28 -14.41 -9.31
N THR A 57 -11.68 -15.43 -9.94
CA THR A 57 -12.12 -16.83 -9.85
C THR A 57 -10.98 -17.76 -9.43
N ALA A 58 -11.33 -18.91 -8.85
CA ALA A 58 -10.36 -19.94 -8.49
C ALA A 58 -9.63 -20.50 -9.72
N GLU A 59 -10.31 -20.58 -10.86
CA GLU A 59 -9.71 -21.03 -12.12
C GLU A 59 -8.59 -20.09 -12.58
N GLN A 60 -8.85 -18.78 -12.60
CA GLN A 60 -7.85 -17.76 -12.95
C GLN A 60 -6.67 -17.78 -11.97
N SER A 61 -6.95 -17.81 -10.68
CA SER A 61 -5.92 -17.90 -9.64
C SER A 61 -5.09 -19.19 -9.79
N GLY A 62 -5.75 -20.32 -10.05
CA GLY A 62 -5.08 -21.60 -10.27
C GLY A 62 -4.18 -21.61 -11.51
N ALA A 63 -4.62 -21.04 -12.62
CA ALA A 63 -3.81 -20.91 -13.83
C ALA A 63 -2.56 -20.06 -13.59
N ILE A 64 -2.67 -18.96 -12.85
CA ILE A 64 -1.54 -18.12 -12.46
C ILE A 64 -0.56 -18.90 -11.60
N LEU A 65 -1.05 -19.61 -10.56
CA LEU A 65 -0.21 -20.39 -9.65
C LEU A 65 0.53 -21.51 -10.38
N GLN A 66 -0.13 -22.19 -11.34
CA GLN A 66 0.52 -23.19 -12.20
C GLN A 66 1.61 -22.57 -13.05
N SER A 67 1.41 -21.37 -13.58
CA SER A 67 2.40 -20.68 -14.42
C SER A 67 3.65 -20.24 -13.63
N TRP A 68 3.52 -20.02 -12.32
CA TRP A 68 4.64 -19.61 -11.47
C TRP A 68 5.55 -20.79 -11.07
N GLY A 69 5.03 -22.00 -10.96
CA GLY A 69 5.79 -23.14 -10.46
C GLY A 69 6.25 -22.96 -9.00
N GLN A 70 6.98 -23.95 -8.47
CA GLN A 70 7.40 -23.95 -7.06
C GLN A 70 8.36 -22.82 -6.68
N GLU A 71 9.28 -22.45 -7.56
CA GLU A 71 10.28 -21.41 -7.28
C GLU A 71 9.64 -20.03 -7.18
N ASN A 72 8.79 -19.68 -8.13
CA ASN A 72 8.13 -18.37 -8.16
C ASN A 72 7.04 -18.24 -7.08
N LEU A 73 6.43 -19.33 -6.63
CA LEU A 73 5.53 -19.33 -5.48
C LEU A 73 6.21 -18.83 -4.20
N ALA A 74 7.49 -19.16 -3.99
CA ALA A 74 8.25 -18.63 -2.86
C ALA A 74 8.42 -17.10 -2.96
N PHE A 75 8.71 -16.58 -4.16
CA PHE A 75 8.79 -15.14 -4.39
C PHE A 75 7.44 -14.44 -4.25
N ALA A 76 6.34 -15.06 -4.70
CA ALA A 76 5.00 -14.52 -4.51
C ALA A 76 4.66 -14.42 -3.01
N LYS A 77 4.91 -15.48 -2.24
CA LYS A 77 4.71 -15.48 -0.78
C LYS A 77 5.55 -14.43 -0.07
N LEU A 78 6.83 -14.32 -0.43
CA LEU A 78 7.72 -13.30 0.11
C LEU A 78 7.22 -11.89 -0.23
N SER A 79 6.77 -11.67 -1.47
CA SER A 79 6.24 -10.38 -1.94
C SER A 79 5.02 -9.95 -1.12
N LEU A 80 4.10 -10.85 -0.79
CA LEU A 80 2.93 -10.56 0.04
C LEU A 80 3.31 -10.25 1.50
N TRP A 81 4.27 -10.96 2.09
CA TRP A 81 4.78 -10.62 3.42
C TRP A 81 5.48 -9.26 3.45
N LEU A 82 6.28 -8.96 2.45
CA LEU A 82 6.88 -7.63 2.30
C LEU A 82 5.82 -6.56 2.06
N GLY A 83 4.73 -6.89 1.36
CA GLY A 83 3.57 -6.02 1.19
C GLY A 83 2.95 -5.61 2.53
N LEU A 84 2.77 -6.54 3.47
CA LEU A 84 2.28 -6.22 4.83
C LEU A 84 3.23 -5.26 5.56
N LEU A 85 4.55 -5.48 5.48
CA LEU A 85 5.54 -4.57 6.07
C LEU A 85 5.53 -3.19 5.38
N PHE A 86 5.38 -3.18 4.05
CA PHE A 86 5.25 -1.96 3.27
C PHE A 86 4.03 -1.14 3.69
N THR A 87 2.87 -1.78 3.87
CA THR A 87 1.64 -1.13 4.34
C THR A 87 1.86 -0.41 5.67
N VAL A 88 2.50 -1.07 6.65
CA VAL A 88 2.81 -0.46 7.95
C VAL A 88 3.75 0.74 7.79
N ALA A 89 4.84 0.59 7.04
CA ALA A 89 5.81 1.66 6.83
C ALA A 89 5.21 2.84 6.07
N TRP A 90 4.42 2.56 5.04
CA TRP A 90 3.73 3.57 4.23
C TRP A 90 2.66 4.32 5.03
N LEU A 91 1.82 3.60 5.77
CA LEU A 91 0.80 4.19 6.64
C LEU A 91 1.46 5.09 7.71
N ALA A 92 2.53 4.61 8.36
CA ALA A 92 3.27 5.41 9.32
C ALA A 92 3.83 6.70 8.68
N SER A 93 4.33 6.62 7.45
CA SER A 93 4.83 7.78 6.70
C SER A 93 3.72 8.78 6.40
N LEU A 94 2.57 8.32 5.91
CA LEU A 94 1.43 9.18 5.58
C LEU A 94 0.84 9.87 6.83
N LEU A 95 0.72 9.15 7.94
CA LEU A 95 0.23 9.71 9.21
C LEU A 95 1.21 10.77 9.78
N GLN A 96 2.51 10.51 9.70
CA GLN A 96 3.52 11.45 10.14
C GLN A 96 3.57 12.69 9.24
N LEU A 97 3.46 12.50 7.91
CA LEU A 97 3.41 13.57 6.93
C LEU A 97 2.18 14.47 7.14
N THR A 98 1.01 13.86 7.33
CA THR A 98 -0.22 14.60 7.64
C THR A 98 -0.07 15.42 8.93
N ARG A 99 0.51 14.83 9.99
CA ARG A 99 0.80 15.56 11.23
C ARG A 99 1.80 16.70 11.02
N HIS A 100 2.81 16.50 10.19
CA HIS A 100 3.82 17.50 9.90
C HIS A 100 3.21 18.73 9.22
N PHE A 101 2.40 18.52 8.17
CA PHE A 101 1.79 19.62 7.43
C PHE A 101 0.65 20.34 8.17
N THR A 102 0.01 19.67 9.13
CA THR A 102 -1.12 20.26 9.86
C THR A 102 -0.76 20.80 11.24
N ARG A 103 0.47 20.61 11.70
CA ARG A 103 0.91 21.00 13.05
C ARG A 103 0.82 22.50 13.32
N ASP A 104 1.19 23.32 12.34
CA ASP A 104 1.27 24.77 12.47
C ASP A 104 0.06 25.47 11.81
N ARG A 105 -1.03 24.73 11.51
CA ARG A 105 -2.25 25.26 10.91
C ARG A 105 -3.32 25.52 11.97
N PRO A 106 -3.64 26.78 12.28
CA PRO A 106 -4.60 27.13 13.34
C PRO A 106 -6.07 26.94 12.93
N GLY A 107 -6.36 26.79 11.61
CA GLY A 107 -7.72 26.72 11.09
C GLY A 107 -8.51 25.51 11.55
N ILE A 108 -9.76 25.71 11.96
CA ILE A 108 -10.68 24.64 12.39
C ILE A 108 -10.96 23.68 11.22
N ARG A 109 -11.14 24.23 10.01
CA ARG A 109 -11.40 23.45 8.79
C ARG A 109 -10.22 22.55 8.44
N GLU A 110 -9.00 23.07 8.50
CA GLU A 110 -7.78 22.33 8.20
C GLU A 110 -7.57 21.16 9.16
N ARG A 111 -7.84 21.35 10.47
CA ARG A 111 -7.78 20.28 11.46
C ARG A 111 -8.84 19.21 11.25
N LYS A 112 -10.05 19.59 10.81
CA LYS A 112 -11.13 18.65 10.47
C LYS A 112 -10.75 17.80 9.26
N VAL A 113 -10.27 18.42 8.19
CA VAL A 113 -9.80 17.71 6.97
C VAL A 113 -8.65 16.76 7.31
N ALA A 114 -7.65 17.21 8.07
CA ALA A 114 -6.53 16.36 8.47
C ALA A 114 -6.96 15.15 9.32
N ARG A 115 -8.03 15.27 10.10
CA ARG A 115 -8.60 14.15 10.85
C ARG A 115 -9.21 13.13 9.90
N TRP A 116 -10.03 13.57 8.95
CA TRP A 116 -10.65 12.70 7.96
C TRP A 116 -9.61 11.99 7.07
N VAL A 117 -8.59 12.71 6.60
CA VAL A 117 -7.49 12.14 5.82
C VAL A 117 -6.79 11.02 6.60
N ARG A 118 -6.51 11.23 7.89
CA ARG A 118 -5.89 10.16 8.72
C ARG A 118 -6.79 8.95 8.88
N VAL A 119 -8.10 9.15 9.07
CA VAL A 119 -9.08 8.06 9.15
C VAL A 119 -9.09 7.26 7.84
N LEU A 120 -9.14 7.95 6.70
CA LEU A 120 -9.11 7.30 5.38
C LEU A 120 -7.82 6.50 5.16
N PHE A 121 -6.66 7.02 5.56
CA PHE A 121 -5.40 6.27 5.46
C PHE A 121 -5.40 5.00 6.33
N VAL A 122 -5.97 5.08 7.54
CA VAL A 122 -6.09 3.88 8.39
C VAL A 122 -7.03 2.86 7.77
N ILE A 123 -8.17 3.29 7.23
CA ILE A 123 -9.11 2.39 6.56
C ILE A 123 -8.44 1.73 5.34
N ALA A 124 -7.78 2.52 4.49
CA ALA A 124 -7.06 1.99 3.33
C ALA A 124 -5.98 0.97 3.74
N GLY A 125 -5.20 1.26 4.80
CA GLY A 125 -4.21 0.33 5.31
C GLY A 125 -4.82 -0.97 5.86
N LEU A 126 -6.00 -0.90 6.50
CA LEU A 126 -6.71 -2.10 6.95
C LEU A 126 -7.23 -2.94 5.78
N CYS A 127 -7.74 -2.30 4.72
CA CYS A 127 -8.14 -3.00 3.50
C CYS A 127 -6.96 -3.72 2.84
N ASP A 128 -5.80 -3.06 2.75
CA ASP A 128 -4.59 -3.65 2.18
C ASP A 128 -4.06 -4.83 3.02
N VAL A 129 -4.11 -4.74 4.35
CA VAL A 129 -3.78 -5.88 5.23
C VAL A 129 -4.76 -7.04 5.03
N ALA A 130 -6.06 -6.76 4.90
CA ALA A 130 -7.07 -7.78 4.66
C ALA A 130 -6.84 -8.45 3.29
N GLU A 131 -6.60 -7.67 2.23
CA GLU A 131 -6.28 -8.17 0.90
C GLU A 131 -5.07 -9.11 0.92
N ASN A 132 -3.93 -8.64 1.44
CA ASN A 132 -2.71 -9.44 1.52
C ASN A 132 -2.91 -10.73 2.32
N SER A 133 -3.74 -10.70 3.38
CA SER A 133 -4.06 -11.88 4.18
C SER A 133 -4.90 -12.90 3.39
N VAL A 134 -5.89 -12.42 2.63
CA VAL A 134 -6.71 -13.27 1.74
C VAL A 134 -5.84 -13.88 0.64
N LEU A 135 -4.95 -13.10 0.03
CA LEU A 135 -4.04 -13.57 -1.01
C LEU A 135 -3.05 -14.62 -0.50
N LEU A 136 -2.52 -14.46 0.72
CA LEU A 136 -1.65 -15.47 1.35
C LEU A 136 -2.38 -16.81 1.54
N ASN A 137 -3.66 -16.78 1.91
CA ASN A 137 -4.48 -17.99 2.01
C ASN A 137 -4.80 -18.55 0.62
N ASN A 138 -5.10 -17.70 -0.35
CA ASN A 138 -5.42 -18.10 -1.72
C ASN A 138 -4.22 -18.74 -2.45
N LEU A 139 -2.98 -18.39 -2.07
CA LEU A 139 -1.77 -19.05 -2.56
C LEU A 139 -1.70 -20.53 -2.17
N ALA A 140 -2.30 -20.90 -1.04
CA ALA A 140 -2.28 -22.29 -0.57
C ALA A 140 -3.42 -23.11 -1.18
N THR A 141 -4.62 -22.55 -1.21
CA THR A 141 -5.85 -23.22 -1.69
C THR A 141 -6.76 -22.20 -2.37
N PRO A 142 -6.65 -22.01 -3.71
CA PRO A 142 -7.49 -21.07 -4.42
C PRO A 142 -8.97 -21.44 -4.29
N THR A 143 -9.80 -20.46 -3.91
CA THR A 143 -11.25 -20.58 -3.88
C THR A 143 -11.88 -19.37 -4.54
N ASP A 144 -13.09 -19.53 -5.11
CA ASP A 144 -13.81 -18.40 -5.74
C ASP A 144 -14.11 -17.29 -4.72
N ALA A 145 -14.45 -17.66 -3.48
CA ALA A 145 -14.72 -16.70 -2.42
C ALA A 145 -13.47 -15.86 -2.06
N MET A 146 -12.29 -16.48 -1.98
CA MET A 146 -11.04 -15.77 -1.69
C MET A 146 -10.57 -14.94 -2.89
N SER A 147 -10.67 -15.48 -4.10
CA SER A 147 -10.28 -14.78 -5.33
C SER A 147 -11.15 -13.53 -5.55
N SER A 148 -12.47 -13.66 -5.46
CA SER A 148 -13.38 -12.52 -5.58
C SER A 148 -13.22 -11.50 -4.46
N SER A 149 -12.99 -11.95 -3.22
CA SER A 149 -12.74 -11.05 -2.08
C SER A 149 -11.45 -10.25 -2.25
N ALA A 150 -10.37 -10.89 -2.70
CA ALA A 150 -9.11 -10.21 -2.99
C ALA A 150 -9.30 -9.17 -4.10
N ALA A 151 -9.95 -9.53 -5.21
CA ALA A 151 -10.22 -8.63 -6.33
C ALA A 151 -11.06 -7.41 -5.92
N ILE A 152 -12.05 -7.58 -5.04
CA ILE A 152 -12.86 -6.46 -4.51
C ILE A 152 -12.04 -5.55 -3.61
N LEU A 153 -11.15 -6.09 -2.78
CA LEU A 153 -10.31 -5.30 -1.86
C LEU A 153 -9.21 -4.52 -2.60
N ALA A 154 -8.78 -5.02 -3.78
CA ALA A 154 -7.77 -4.38 -4.62
C ALA A 154 -8.29 -3.19 -5.46
N LEU A 155 -9.63 -3.00 -5.57
CA LEU A 155 -10.27 -1.90 -6.30
C LEU A 155 -10.53 -0.68 -5.41
#